data_abcbd3bcbd4cfbde04167e67f92c8a00
#
_entry.id   abcbd3bcbd4cfbde04167e67f92c8a00
#
_cell.length_a   1.000
_cell.length_b   1.000
_cell.length_c   1.000
_cell.angle_alpha   90.00
_cell.angle_beta   90.00
_cell.angle_gamma   90.00
#
_symmetry.space_group_name_H-M   'P 1'
#
loop_
_entity.id
_entity.type
_entity.pdbx_description
1 polymer ?
#
loop_
_entity_poly.entity_id
_entity_poly.type
_entity_poly.pdbx_seq_one_letter_code
_entity_poly.pdbx_strand_id
1 'polypeptide(L)'
;MEGQHRAEAERVAESCINDFLALLNRTDWQSLGERDGVSGFQMNIDGRNTIKSIGVIPFPPQAVCEYILDTSQKKNWDKMLIESKILHNFGDVRIVQESFSAPWPVSGRDFVFAVKWVNREKDILMVARSIEIGVPHQRGVVRGEVVTSGFLLKKLEDNNTEMTYSVCMDLKGMIPNMLVNQMAKNQVGNVYKIRRAMGNRGI
;
A
#
# COMPACT_ATOMS: atom_id res chain seq x y z
N MET A 1 -26.82 -6.55 -3.37
CA MET A 1 -25.66 -6.25 -2.49
C MET A 1 -24.34 -6.36 -3.23
N GLU A 2 -24.00 -7.49 -3.86
CA GLU A 2 -22.69 -7.65 -4.54
C GLU A 2 -22.47 -6.64 -5.69
N GLY A 3 -23.47 -6.38 -6.52
CA GLY A 3 -23.39 -5.37 -7.57
C GLY A 3 -23.20 -3.92 -7.05
N GLN A 4 -23.76 -3.62 -5.88
CA GLN A 4 -23.54 -2.31 -5.22
C GLN A 4 -22.12 -2.19 -4.69
N HIS A 5 -21.57 -3.26 -4.07
CA HIS A 5 -20.18 -3.28 -3.61
C HIS A 5 -19.20 -3.14 -4.77
N ARG A 6 -19.48 -3.77 -5.92
CA ARG A 6 -18.68 -3.64 -7.13
C ARG A 6 -18.65 -2.19 -7.63
N ALA A 7 -19.82 -1.60 -7.86
CA ALA A 7 -19.92 -0.22 -8.36
C ALA A 7 -19.23 0.79 -7.43
N GLU A 8 -19.39 0.62 -6.12
CA GLU A 8 -18.73 1.48 -5.14
C GLU A 8 -17.21 1.27 -5.13
N ALA A 9 -16.73 0.02 -5.20
CA ALA A 9 -15.31 -0.29 -5.27
C ALA A 9 -14.65 0.30 -6.53
N GLU A 10 -15.31 0.19 -7.70
CA GLU A 10 -14.86 0.80 -8.94
C GLU A 10 -14.80 2.32 -8.84
N ARG A 11 -15.85 2.96 -8.34
CA ARG A 11 -15.91 4.42 -8.15
C ARG A 11 -14.79 4.95 -7.24
N VAL A 12 -14.60 4.31 -6.09
CA VAL A 12 -13.57 4.68 -5.11
C VAL A 12 -12.17 4.50 -5.70
N ALA A 13 -11.94 3.39 -6.41
CA ALA A 13 -10.64 3.09 -7.01
C ALA A 13 -10.31 4.04 -8.17
N GLU A 14 -11.27 4.39 -9.03
CA GLU A 14 -11.06 5.35 -10.14
C GLU A 14 -10.71 6.74 -9.59
N SER A 15 -11.40 7.22 -8.55
CA SER A 15 -11.03 8.46 -7.87
C SER A 15 -9.61 8.39 -7.30
N CYS A 16 -9.26 7.24 -6.71
CA CYS A 16 -7.92 7.04 -6.12
C CYS A 16 -6.80 7.08 -7.16
N ILE A 17 -7.03 6.63 -8.40
CA ILE A 17 -6.04 6.70 -9.49
C ILE A 17 -5.59 8.14 -9.71
N ASN A 18 -6.54 9.05 -9.89
CA ASN A 18 -6.25 10.46 -10.14
C ASN A 18 -5.49 11.10 -8.97
N ASP A 19 -5.96 10.86 -7.74
CA ASP A 19 -5.33 11.41 -6.54
C ASP A 19 -3.94 10.84 -6.31
N PHE A 20 -3.72 9.56 -6.58
CA PHE A 20 -2.41 8.92 -6.45
C PHE A 20 -1.42 9.46 -7.47
N LEU A 21 -1.81 9.61 -8.73
CA LEU A 21 -0.96 10.20 -9.76
C LEU A 21 -0.64 11.67 -9.45
N ALA A 22 -1.62 12.44 -8.99
CA ALA A 22 -1.39 13.81 -8.54
C ALA A 22 -0.43 13.87 -7.35
N LEU A 23 -0.58 12.94 -6.39
CA LEU A 23 0.31 12.82 -5.24
C LEU A 23 1.77 12.55 -5.68
N LEU A 24 1.99 11.62 -6.60
CA LEU A 24 3.34 11.30 -7.07
C LEU A 24 4.02 12.49 -7.78
N ASN A 25 3.25 13.34 -8.45
CA ASN A 25 3.73 14.51 -9.20
C ASN A 25 4.00 15.74 -8.33
N ARG A 26 3.70 15.71 -7.04
CA ARG A 26 4.03 16.81 -6.12
C ARG A 26 5.54 17.00 -6.02
N THR A 27 5.97 18.26 -5.83
CA THR A 27 7.38 18.65 -5.77
C THR A 27 7.88 18.97 -4.37
N ASP A 28 6.99 19.06 -3.39
CA ASP A 28 7.26 19.42 -2.00
C ASP A 28 7.60 18.23 -1.08
N TRP A 29 8.04 17.11 -1.68
CA TRP A 29 8.54 15.96 -0.95
C TRP A 29 9.86 16.28 -0.23
N GLN A 30 9.91 16.01 1.06
CA GLN A 30 11.14 16.07 1.86
C GLN A 30 11.87 14.74 1.76
N SER A 31 13.16 14.76 1.38
CA SER A 31 13.99 13.55 1.32
C SER A 31 14.27 13.03 2.72
N LEU A 32 14.13 11.70 2.87
CA LEU A 32 14.58 10.93 4.05
C LEU A 32 15.93 10.24 3.82
N GLY A 33 16.56 10.51 2.66
CA GLY A 33 17.79 9.85 2.22
C GLY A 33 17.55 8.54 1.49
N GLU A 34 18.65 7.83 1.25
CA GLU A 34 18.67 6.52 0.59
C GLU A 34 19.21 5.47 1.53
N ARG A 35 18.58 4.29 1.52
CA ARG A 35 19.05 3.12 2.24
C ARG A 35 18.73 1.85 1.47
N ASP A 36 19.71 0.95 1.38
CA ASP A 36 19.56 -0.34 0.69
C ASP A 36 19.09 -0.20 -0.77
N GLY A 37 19.51 0.88 -1.48
CA GLY A 37 19.09 1.20 -2.85
C GLY A 37 17.61 1.57 -2.96
N VAL A 38 17.04 2.15 -1.90
CA VAL A 38 15.68 2.71 -1.86
C VAL A 38 15.74 4.14 -1.36
N SER A 39 15.32 5.07 -2.19
CA SER A 39 15.15 6.49 -1.84
C SER A 39 13.82 6.70 -1.14
N GLY A 40 13.86 7.30 0.04
CA GLY A 40 12.68 7.60 0.87
C GLY A 40 12.32 9.08 0.86
N PHE A 41 11.03 9.36 0.91
CA PHE A 41 10.50 10.72 0.97
C PHE A 41 9.29 10.79 1.91
N GLN A 42 9.05 11.97 2.47
CA GLN A 42 7.88 12.24 3.27
C GLN A 42 7.29 13.62 2.97
N MET A 43 6.02 13.78 3.29
CA MET A 43 5.33 15.06 3.37
C MET A 43 4.19 14.99 4.37
N ASN A 44 3.69 16.13 4.80
CA ASN A 44 2.46 16.21 5.58
C ASN A 44 1.31 16.65 4.68
N ILE A 45 0.22 15.91 4.68
CA ILE A 45 -1.02 16.25 3.97
C ILE A 45 -2.15 16.25 5.00
N ASP A 46 -2.72 17.41 5.28
CA ASP A 46 -3.83 17.59 6.24
C ASP A 46 -3.56 16.90 7.60
N GLY A 47 -2.36 17.08 8.13
CA GLY A 47 -1.94 16.49 9.40
C GLY A 47 -1.51 15.01 9.31
N ARG A 48 -1.57 14.38 8.13
CA ARG A 48 -1.18 12.98 7.92
C ARG A 48 0.21 12.87 7.34
N ASN A 49 1.03 12.04 7.96
CA ASN A 49 2.35 11.74 7.44
C ASN A 49 2.23 10.82 6.21
N THR A 50 2.56 11.36 5.05
CA THR A 50 2.51 10.68 3.75
C THR A 50 3.92 10.30 3.34
N ILE A 51 4.10 9.05 2.93
CA ILE A 51 5.40 8.46 2.60
C ILE A 51 5.44 8.10 1.12
N LYS A 52 6.60 8.30 0.50
CA LYS A 52 6.94 7.77 -0.82
C LYS A 52 8.30 7.08 -0.75
N SER A 53 8.44 5.95 -1.43
CA SER A 53 9.72 5.28 -1.62
C SER A 53 9.89 4.80 -3.06
N ILE A 54 11.13 4.87 -3.56
CA ILE A 54 11.48 4.51 -4.94
C ILE A 54 12.69 3.60 -4.90
N GLY A 55 12.64 2.50 -5.64
CA GLY A 55 13.76 1.58 -5.77
C GLY A 55 13.55 0.58 -6.90
N VAL A 56 14.61 -0.13 -7.28
CA VAL A 56 14.58 -1.11 -8.36
C VAL A 56 14.36 -2.51 -7.79
N ILE A 57 13.47 -3.26 -8.43
CA ILE A 57 13.21 -4.68 -8.15
C ILE A 57 13.66 -5.48 -9.39
N PRO A 58 14.55 -6.49 -9.24
CA PRO A 58 15.12 -7.24 -10.37
C PRO A 58 14.16 -8.32 -10.88
N PHE A 59 12.93 -7.93 -11.17
CA PHE A 59 11.86 -8.76 -11.71
C PHE A 59 10.97 -7.93 -12.62
N PRO A 60 10.32 -8.54 -13.64
CA PRO A 60 9.40 -7.83 -14.53
C PRO A 60 8.19 -7.27 -13.78
N PRO A 61 7.61 -6.13 -14.23
CA PRO A 61 6.48 -5.47 -13.56
C PRO A 61 5.29 -6.41 -13.30
N GLN A 62 5.00 -7.30 -14.22
CA GLN A 62 3.90 -8.26 -14.07
C GLN A 62 4.14 -9.22 -12.90
N ALA A 63 5.35 -9.76 -12.76
CA ALA A 63 5.70 -10.65 -11.64
C ALA A 63 5.65 -9.92 -10.29
N VAL A 64 6.07 -8.65 -10.27
CA VAL A 64 5.99 -7.80 -9.06
C VAL A 64 4.54 -7.52 -8.68
N CYS A 65 3.70 -7.19 -9.66
CA CYS A 65 2.27 -6.95 -9.47
C CYS A 65 1.57 -8.19 -8.89
N GLU A 66 1.77 -9.34 -9.51
CA GLU A 66 1.19 -10.63 -9.06
C GLU A 66 1.64 -10.97 -7.64
N TYR A 67 2.91 -10.73 -7.32
CA TYR A 67 3.44 -10.95 -5.98
C TYR A 67 2.78 -10.08 -4.92
N ILE A 68 2.54 -8.81 -5.21
CA ILE A 68 1.89 -7.86 -4.30
C ILE A 68 0.41 -8.22 -4.11
N LEU A 69 -0.28 -8.65 -5.20
CA LEU A 69 -1.69 -9.01 -5.19
C LEU A 69 -1.98 -10.37 -4.52
N ASP A 70 -0.96 -11.22 -4.37
CA ASP A 70 -1.07 -12.49 -3.67
C ASP A 70 -1.04 -12.25 -2.15
N THR A 71 -2.22 -12.24 -1.53
CA THR A 71 -2.39 -12.01 -0.09
C THR A 71 -1.63 -13.03 0.77
N SER A 72 -1.37 -14.24 0.25
CA SER A 72 -0.60 -15.28 0.95
C SER A 72 0.88 -14.91 1.10
N GLN A 73 1.41 -14.08 0.19
CA GLN A 73 2.80 -13.64 0.18
C GLN A 73 3.06 -12.42 1.05
N LYS A 74 2.01 -11.66 1.38
CA LYS A 74 2.17 -10.36 2.06
C LYS A 74 2.90 -10.47 3.40
N LYS A 75 2.69 -11.54 4.16
CA LYS A 75 3.42 -11.81 5.42
C LYS A 75 4.93 -12.02 5.25
N ASN A 76 5.40 -12.35 4.04
CA ASN A 76 6.82 -12.53 3.78
C ASN A 76 7.59 -11.22 3.86
N TRP A 77 6.94 -10.09 3.53
CA TRP A 77 7.55 -8.78 3.52
C TRP A 77 6.94 -7.80 4.53
N ASP A 78 5.68 -7.97 4.95
CA ASP A 78 5.07 -7.16 6.01
C ASP A 78 4.87 -7.98 7.29
N LYS A 79 5.83 -7.85 8.21
CA LYS A 79 5.83 -8.61 9.48
C LYS A 79 4.79 -8.12 10.50
N MET A 80 4.20 -6.95 10.29
CA MET A 80 3.13 -6.44 11.14
C MET A 80 1.76 -6.98 10.72
N LEU A 81 1.64 -7.53 9.52
CA LEU A 81 0.39 -8.11 9.02
C LEU A 81 -0.01 -9.36 9.83
N ILE A 82 -1.17 -9.29 10.45
CA ILE A 82 -1.80 -10.44 11.14
C ILE A 82 -2.57 -11.27 10.12
N GLU A 83 -3.43 -10.61 9.34
CA GLU A 83 -4.32 -11.27 8.38
C GLU A 83 -4.61 -10.36 7.18
N SER A 84 -4.76 -10.96 6.01
CA SER A 84 -5.27 -10.32 4.80
C SER A 84 -6.34 -11.20 4.18
N LYS A 85 -7.54 -10.66 4.00
CA LYS A 85 -8.71 -11.35 3.44
C LYS A 85 -9.23 -10.61 2.22
N ILE A 86 -9.44 -11.32 1.13
CA ILE A 86 -10.22 -10.83 -0.01
C ILE A 86 -11.70 -11.02 0.35
N LEU A 87 -12.42 -9.93 0.57
CA LEU A 87 -13.85 -9.95 0.86
C LEU A 87 -14.68 -10.10 -0.43
N HIS A 88 -14.25 -9.39 -1.49
CA HIS A 88 -14.88 -9.46 -2.80
C HIS A 88 -13.80 -9.40 -3.89
N ASN A 89 -13.99 -10.16 -4.96
CA ASN A 89 -13.10 -10.19 -6.13
C ASN A 89 -13.91 -9.95 -7.40
N PHE A 90 -13.67 -8.83 -8.07
CA PHE A 90 -14.37 -8.41 -9.28
C PHE A 90 -13.45 -8.36 -10.53
N GLY A 91 -12.38 -9.14 -10.52
CA GLY A 91 -11.38 -9.16 -11.58
C GLY A 91 -10.24 -8.20 -11.27
N ASP A 92 -10.22 -7.04 -11.91
CA ASP A 92 -9.20 -5.99 -11.72
C ASP A 92 -9.45 -5.08 -10.52
N VAL A 93 -10.55 -5.29 -9.80
CA VAL A 93 -10.88 -4.64 -8.53
C VAL A 93 -11.19 -5.67 -7.47
N ARG A 94 -10.63 -5.49 -6.27
CA ARG A 94 -10.94 -6.32 -5.10
C ARG A 94 -11.28 -5.45 -3.90
N ILE A 95 -12.10 -5.96 -3.00
CA ILE A 95 -12.25 -5.39 -1.66
C ILE A 95 -11.51 -6.31 -0.71
N VAL A 96 -10.59 -5.72 0.06
CA VAL A 96 -9.68 -6.45 0.95
C VAL A 96 -9.84 -5.90 2.37
N GLN A 97 -9.80 -6.79 3.35
CA GLN A 97 -9.61 -6.45 4.75
C GLN A 97 -8.23 -6.91 5.22
N GLU A 98 -7.49 -6.02 5.86
CA GLU A 98 -6.19 -6.31 6.44
C GLU A 98 -6.12 -5.87 7.88
N SER A 99 -5.55 -6.72 8.73
CA SER A 99 -5.34 -6.44 10.14
C SER A 99 -3.86 -6.46 10.47
N PHE A 100 -3.40 -5.48 11.23
CA PHE A 100 -2.00 -5.28 11.60
C PHE A 100 -1.83 -5.21 13.11
N SER A 101 -0.74 -5.78 13.60
CA SER A 101 -0.29 -5.57 14.97
C SER A 101 0.27 -4.17 15.15
N ALA A 102 0.28 -3.70 16.40
CA ALA A 102 0.98 -2.47 16.79
C ALA A 102 1.80 -2.73 18.06
N PRO A 103 2.88 -1.95 18.30
CA PRO A 103 3.64 -2.04 19.54
C PRO A 103 2.77 -1.65 20.75
N TRP A 104 2.87 -2.42 21.83
CA TRP A 104 2.21 -2.05 23.09
C TRP A 104 2.64 -0.65 23.56
N PRO A 105 1.76 0.19 24.10
CA PRO A 105 0.35 -0.04 24.48
C PRO A 105 -0.67 0.27 23.37
N VAL A 106 -0.27 0.39 22.12
CA VAL A 106 -1.15 0.78 21.02
C VAL A 106 -1.91 -0.45 20.51
N SER A 107 -3.24 -0.32 20.35
CA SER A 107 -4.07 -1.36 19.74
C SER A 107 -3.67 -1.61 18.29
N GLY A 108 -3.92 -2.81 17.79
CA GLY A 108 -3.80 -3.12 16.35
C GLY A 108 -4.75 -2.27 15.50
N ARG A 109 -4.51 -2.27 14.20
CA ARG A 109 -5.37 -1.60 13.21
C ARG A 109 -5.91 -2.61 12.22
N ASP A 110 -7.13 -2.38 11.76
CA ASP A 110 -7.63 -3.01 10.56
C ASP A 110 -8.04 -1.95 9.52
N PHE A 111 -8.02 -2.35 8.27
CA PHE A 111 -8.40 -1.51 7.14
C PHE A 111 -9.28 -2.33 6.21
N VAL A 112 -10.32 -1.69 5.67
CA VAL A 112 -11.14 -2.22 4.58
C VAL A 112 -10.99 -1.27 3.41
N PHE A 113 -10.52 -1.76 2.29
CA PHE A 113 -10.20 -0.93 1.14
C PHE A 113 -10.47 -1.64 -0.18
N ALA A 114 -10.81 -0.85 -1.19
CA ALA A 114 -10.80 -1.27 -2.58
C ALA A 114 -9.36 -1.18 -3.10
N VAL A 115 -8.90 -2.21 -3.80
CA VAL A 115 -7.64 -2.21 -4.55
C VAL A 115 -7.94 -2.45 -6.02
N LYS A 116 -7.36 -1.63 -6.90
CA LYS A 116 -7.45 -1.77 -8.36
C LYS A 116 -6.06 -1.75 -8.96
N TRP A 117 -5.88 -2.52 -10.02
CA TRP A 117 -4.65 -2.44 -10.83
C TRP A 117 -4.99 -2.29 -12.30
N VAL A 118 -4.18 -1.49 -12.98
CA VAL A 118 -4.34 -1.15 -14.39
C VAL A 118 -3.02 -1.40 -15.11
N ASN A 119 -3.04 -2.30 -16.07
CA ASN A 119 -1.91 -2.52 -16.98
C ASN A 119 -1.93 -1.43 -18.05
N ARG A 120 -0.84 -0.66 -18.15
CA ARG A 120 -0.63 0.37 -19.16
C ARG A 120 0.58 -0.02 -20.02
N GLU A 121 0.77 0.64 -21.15
CA GLU A 121 1.82 0.31 -22.11
C GLU A 121 3.23 0.27 -21.48
N LYS A 122 3.53 1.21 -20.57
CA LYS A 122 4.88 1.38 -20.00
C LYS A 122 4.99 1.01 -18.52
N ASP A 123 3.86 0.76 -17.85
CA ASP A 123 3.83 0.50 -16.42
C ASP A 123 2.56 -0.22 -15.97
N ILE A 124 2.58 -0.68 -14.73
CA ILE A 124 1.39 -1.15 -14.02
C ILE A 124 1.14 -0.20 -12.85
N LEU A 125 -0.07 0.34 -12.79
CA LEU A 125 -0.54 1.16 -11.69
C LEU A 125 -1.43 0.33 -10.78
N MET A 126 -1.13 0.33 -9.48
CA MET A 126 -1.95 -0.27 -8.44
C MET A 126 -2.34 0.81 -7.44
N VAL A 127 -3.61 0.91 -7.10
CA VAL A 127 -4.10 1.89 -6.11
C VAL A 127 -4.99 1.22 -5.09
N ALA A 128 -5.02 1.78 -3.87
CA ALA A 128 -5.87 1.34 -2.79
C ALA A 128 -6.43 2.53 -2.01
N ARG A 129 -7.72 2.47 -1.68
CA ARG A 129 -8.43 3.46 -0.86
C ARG A 129 -9.48 2.77 -0.01
N SER A 130 -9.65 3.23 1.23
CA SER A 130 -10.68 2.73 2.12
C SER A 130 -12.08 2.88 1.53
N ILE A 131 -12.90 1.86 1.78
CA ILE A 131 -14.29 1.77 1.34
C ILE A 131 -15.17 1.35 2.53
N GLU A 132 -16.38 1.91 2.60
CA GLU A 132 -17.36 1.54 3.60
C GLU A 132 -18.43 0.63 2.99
N ILE A 133 -18.42 -0.64 3.39
CA ILE A 133 -19.35 -1.67 2.90
C ILE A 133 -20.02 -2.45 4.04
N GLY A 134 -20.06 -1.86 5.24
CA GLY A 134 -20.72 -2.48 6.39
C GLY A 134 -19.94 -3.62 7.04
N VAL A 135 -18.60 -3.72 6.83
CA VAL A 135 -17.78 -4.71 7.52
C VAL A 135 -17.70 -4.37 9.02
N PRO A 136 -18.11 -5.28 9.92
CA PRO A 136 -18.10 -5.03 11.35
C PRO A 136 -16.71 -4.68 11.89
N HIS A 137 -16.68 -3.80 12.89
CA HIS A 137 -15.45 -3.50 13.61
C HIS A 137 -15.01 -4.70 14.47
N GLN A 138 -13.73 -5.01 14.48
CA GLN A 138 -13.17 -6.04 15.35
C GLN A 138 -12.96 -5.49 16.76
N ARG A 139 -13.31 -6.29 17.79
CA ARG A 139 -13.12 -5.88 19.17
C ARG A 139 -11.63 -5.71 19.51
N GLY A 140 -11.28 -4.58 20.11
CA GLY A 140 -9.89 -4.29 20.51
C GLY A 140 -8.97 -3.84 19.36
N VAL A 141 -9.52 -3.66 18.17
CA VAL A 141 -8.82 -3.17 16.98
C VAL A 141 -9.43 -1.85 16.53
N VAL A 142 -8.60 -0.90 16.13
CA VAL A 142 -9.06 0.40 15.60
C VAL A 142 -9.15 0.32 14.08
N ARG A 143 -10.32 0.65 13.49
CA ARG A 143 -10.48 0.79 12.05
C ARG A 143 -9.76 2.06 11.59
N GLY A 144 -8.63 1.88 10.89
CA GLY A 144 -7.92 2.95 10.20
C GLY A 144 -8.52 3.25 8.83
N GLU A 145 -7.96 4.23 8.16
CA GLU A 145 -8.40 4.67 6.84
C GLU A 145 -7.18 4.79 5.91
N VAL A 146 -7.20 4.10 4.79
CA VAL A 146 -6.29 4.33 3.67
C VAL A 146 -6.87 5.48 2.85
N VAL A 147 -6.28 6.66 2.94
CA VAL A 147 -6.72 7.84 2.19
C VAL A 147 -6.31 7.72 0.72
N THR A 148 -5.04 7.38 0.48
CA THR A 148 -4.49 7.09 -0.84
C THR A 148 -3.25 6.23 -0.67
N SER A 149 -3.20 5.09 -1.32
CA SER A 149 -2.03 4.24 -1.36
C SER A 149 -1.88 3.62 -2.75
N GLY A 150 -0.66 3.22 -3.10
CA GLY A 150 -0.47 2.50 -4.36
C GLY A 150 0.99 2.24 -4.70
N PHE A 151 1.13 1.56 -5.83
CA PHE A 151 2.39 1.24 -6.47
C PHE A 151 2.35 1.66 -7.93
N LEU A 152 3.41 2.29 -8.40
CA LEU A 152 3.68 2.50 -9.81
C LEU A 152 4.88 1.64 -10.18
N LEU A 153 4.67 0.66 -11.05
CA LEU A 153 5.64 -0.34 -11.48
C LEU A 153 6.05 -0.04 -12.92
N LYS A 154 7.13 0.72 -13.11
CA LYS A 154 7.64 1.06 -14.44
C LYS A 154 8.62 0.00 -14.92
N LYS A 155 8.45 -0.43 -16.18
CA LYS A 155 9.40 -1.34 -16.83
C LYS A 155 10.70 -0.63 -17.16
N LEU A 156 11.81 -1.23 -16.77
CA LEU A 156 13.17 -0.85 -17.18
C LEU A 156 13.69 -1.73 -18.31
N GLU A 157 14.78 -1.31 -18.99
CA GLU A 157 15.34 -1.99 -20.17
C GLU A 157 15.73 -3.45 -19.89
N ASP A 158 16.34 -3.73 -18.75
CA ASP A 158 16.78 -5.09 -18.35
C ASP A 158 15.66 -5.98 -17.79
N ASN A 159 14.41 -5.71 -18.15
CA ASN A 159 13.22 -6.40 -17.62
C ASN A 159 13.08 -6.31 -16.08
N ASN A 160 13.72 -5.31 -15.50
CA ASN A 160 13.57 -4.93 -14.10
C ASN A 160 12.40 -3.95 -13.93
N THR A 161 12.03 -3.71 -12.69
CA THR A 161 10.96 -2.77 -12.34
C THR A 161 11.51 -1.63 -11.50
N GLU A 162 11.33 -0.38 -11.91
CA GLU A 162 11.35 0.76 -10.99
C GLU A 162 10.01 0.79 -10.26
N MET A 163 10.04 0.50 -8.96
CA MET A 163 8.86 0.56 -8.12
C MET A 163 8.83 1.87 -7.36
N THR A 164 7.77 2.64 -7.55
CA THR A 164 7.38 3.73 -6.65
C THR A 164 6.21 3.28 -5.80
N TYR A 165 6.39 3.29 -4.48
CA TYR A 165 5.34 3.07 -3.49
C TYR A 165 5.01 4.38 -2.80
N SER A 166 3.74 4.69 -2.59
CA SER A 166 3.33 5.81 -1.75
C SER A 166 2.09 5.45 -0.94
N VAL A 167 2.00 6.02 0.27
CA VAL A 167 0.88 5.80 1.18
C VAL A 167 0.60 7.04 2.01
N CYS A 168 -0.67 7.44 2.01
CA CYS A 168 -1.29 8.38 2.94
C CYS A 168 -2.40 7.64 3.67
N MET A 169 -2.28 7.52 5.00
CA MET A 169 -3.28 6.83 5.82
C MET A 169 -3.58 7.62 7.09
N ASP A 170 -4.79 7.45 7.60
CA ASP A 170 -5.19 7.90 8.91
C ASP A 170 -5.33 6.68 9.83
N LEU A 171 -4.42 6.57 10.79
CA LEU A 171 -4.39 5.44 11.71
C LEU A 171 -5.47 5.51 12.78
N LYS A 172 -6.18 6.63 12.87
CA LYS A 172 -7.21 6.92 13.87
C LYS A 172 -6.75 6.65 15.33
N GLY A 173 -7.48 7.18 16.27
CA GLY A 173 -7.16 7.05 17.69
C GLY A 173 -5.92 7.83 18.11
N MET A 174 -5.57 7.74 19.39
CA MET A 174 -4.39 8.39 19.95
C MET A 174 -3.16 7.50 19.79
N ILE A 175 -2.18 7.95 18.99
CA ILE A 175 -0.89 7.28 18.80
C ILE A 175 0.21 8.27 19.17
N PRO A 176 1.17 7.91 20.04
CA PRO A 176 2.33 8.75 20.30
C PRO A 176 3.10 9.08 19.01
N ASN A 177 3.49 10.34 18.82
CA ASN A 177 4.20 10.81 17.61
C ASN A 177 5.46 10.00 17.29
N MET A 178 6.16 9.52 18.31
CA MET A 178 7.33 8.65 18.12
C MET A 178 6.97 7.36 17.37
N LEU A 179 5.85 6.73 17.70
CA LEU A 179 5.37 5.51 17.03
C LEU A 179 4.85 5.80 15.63
N VAL A 180 4.16 6.93 15.42
CA VAL A 180 3.76 7.38 14.07
C VAL A 180 4.98 7.51 13.16
N ASN A 181 6.04 8.17 13.64
CA ASN A 181 7.29 8.32 12.89
C ASN A 181 8.00 7.00 12.63
N GLN A 182 7.98 6.07 13.57
CA GLN A 182 8.54 4.73 13.38
C GLN A 182 7.76 3.93 12.35
N MET A 183 6.43 3.98 12.39
CA MET A 183 5.57 3.32 11.40
C MET A 183 5.80 3.90 9.99
N ALA A 184 5.93 5.22 9.87
CA ALA A 184 6.26 5.89 8.62
C ALA A 184 7.61 5.39 8.05
N LYS A 185 8.66 5.32 8.86
CA LYS A 185 9.97 4.78 8.44
C LYS A 185 9.87 3.32 7.99
N ASN A 186 9.03 2.52 8.65
CA ASN A 186 8.80 1.13 8.25
C ASN A 186 8.15 1.02 6.87
N GLN A 187 7.26 1.98 6.51
CA GLN A 187 6.64 2.03 5.19
C GLN A 187 7.64 2.37 4.09
N VAL A 188 8.61 3.27 4.33
CA VAL A 188 9.71 3.55 3.37
C VAL A 188 10.45 2.27 2.98
N GLY A 189 10.66 1.35 3.93
CA GLY A 189 11.34 0.08 3.69
C GLY A 189 10.57 -0.95 2.84
N ASN A 190 9.31 -0.70 2.46
CA ASN A 190 8.49 -1.74 1.81
C ASN A 190 9.04 -2.17 0.45
N VAL A 191 9.58 -1.24 -0.36
CA VAL A 191 10.24 -1.58 -1.64
C VAL A 191 11.40 -2.56 -1.43
N TYR A 192 12.27 -2.30 -0.46
CA TYR A 192 13.37 -3.21 -0.08
C TYR A 192 12.87 -4.57 0.41
N LYS A 193 11.84 -4.58 1.27
CA LYS A 193 11.29 -5.83 1.82
C LYS A 193 10.66 -6.70 0.73
N ILE A 194 9.92 -6.10 -0.22
CA ILE A 194 9.33 -6.80 -1.36
C ILE A 194 10.46 -7.37 -2.23
N ARG A 195 11.46 -6.57 -2.61
CA ARG A 195 12.62 -7.01 -3.38
C ARG A 195 13.31 -8.22 -2.76
N ARG A 196 13.60 -8.14 -1.47
CA ARG A 196 14.25 -9.23 -0.72
C ARG A 196 13.38 -10.49 -0.66
N ALA A 197 12.09 -10.33 -0.40
CA ALA A 197 11.16 -11.46 -0.29
C ALA A 197 10.94 -12.17 -1.63
N MET A 198 10.95 -11.43 -2.75
CA MET A 198 10.90 -12.00 -4.09
C MET A 198 12.20 -12.72 -4.45
N GLY A 199 13.36 -12.15 -4.10
CA GLY A 199 14.67 -12.77 -4.35
C GLY A 199 14.88 -14.10 -3.60
N ASN A 200 14.30 -14.24 -2.44
CA ASN A 200 14.39 -15.48 -1.64
C ASN A 200 13.52 -16.64 -2.18
N ARG A 201 12.74 -16.44 -3.24
CA ARG A 201 11.96 -17.50 -3.93
C ARG A 201 12.77 -18.30 -4.95
N GLY A 202 13.97 -17.87 -5.27
CA GLY A 202 14.81 -18.43 -6.35
C GLY A 202 15.91 -19.39 -5.89
N ILE A 203 15.80 -19.97 -4.68
CA ILE A 203 16.74 -20.99 -4.21
C ILE A 203 15.95 -22.18 -3.69
#